data_f87a0f937a11816c425f8d1c839d60ec
#
_entry.id   f87a0f937a11816c425f8d1c839d60ec
#
_cell.length_a   1.000
_cell.length_b   1.000
_cell.length_c   1.000
_cell.angle_alpha   90.00
_cell.angle_beta   90.00
_cell.angle_gamma   90.00
#
_symmetry.space_group_name_H-M   'P 1'
#
loop_
_entity.id
_entity.type
_entity.pdbx_description
1 polymer ?
#
loop_
_entity_poly.entity_id
_entity_poly.type
_entity_poly.pdbx_seq_one_letter_code
_entity_poly.pdbx_strand_id
1 'polypeptide(L)'
;MERNTELYKKDLHDSDNHDGVVTHLEPDILECEVKWALESITTNAASGGDGIPVELFQILKDDAVKVLHSICQQVWKTQQWPQDWKRSVFILIPKKGNAKECSNYHTIPLISHASKLMLKILQARLHQYINRELPDVQPGFSKARVTRDQIANIHWISEKAREFQKKNNLLLLY
;
A
#
# COMPACT_ATOMS: atom_id res chain seq x y z
N MET A 1 -25.08 3.54 -15.73
CA MET A 1 -23.73 4.05 -15.44
C MET A 1 -23.71 5.30 -14.54
N GLU A 2 -24.78 6.07 -14.49
CA GLU A 2 -24.87 7.31 -13.69
C GLU A 2 -25.09 7.11 -12.17
N ARG A 3 -25.66 5.99 -11.75
CA ARG A 3 -25.98 5.74 -10.34
C ARG A 3 -24.77 5.55 -9.41
N ASN A 4 -23.63 5.09 -9.95
CA ASN A 4 -22.40 4.89 -9.14
C ASN A 4 -21.59 6.16 -8.97
N THR A 5 -21.71 7.12 -9.88
CA THR A 5 -21.03 8.41 -9.78
C THR A 5 -21.68 9.35 -8.75
N GLU A 6 -22.96 9.20 -8.50
CA GLU A 6 -23.68 9.99 -7.48
C GLU A 6 -23.38 9.50 -6.05
N LEU A 7 -23.20 8.19 -5.85
CA LEU A 7 -22.78 7.64 -4.57
C LEU A 7 -21.41 8.17 -4.16
N TYR A 8 -20.44 8.18 -5.07
CA TYR A 8 -19.11 8.74 -4.81
C TYR A 8 -19.10 10.25 -4.55
N LYS A 9 -19.99 11.00 -5.20
CA LYS A 9 -20.15 12.45 -4.94
C LYS A 9 -20.82 12.75 -3.60
N LYS A 10 -21.72 11.88 -3.14
CA LYS A 10 -22.42 12.05 -1.88
C LYS A 10 -21.48 11.84 -0.68
N ASP A 11 -20.58 10.84 -0.76
CA ASP A 11 -19.60 10.56 0.29
C ASP A 11 -18.49 11.64 0.37
N LEU A 12 -18.20 12.34 -0.74
CA LEU A 12 -17.23 13.44 -0.76
C LEU A 12 -17.82 14.78 -0.27
N HIS A 13 -19.14 14.95 -0.28
CA HIS A 13 -19.79 16.19 0.15
C HIS A 13 -20.22 16.19 1.62
N ASP A 14 -20.34 14.99 2.25
CA ASP A 14 -20.61 14.88 3.68
C ASP A 14 -19.35 15.05 4.55
N SER A 15 -18.16 15.18 3.96
CA SER A 15 -16.90 15.37 4.70
C SER A 15 -16.64 16.82 5.13
N ASP A 16 -17.41 17.80 4.65
CA ASP A 16 -17.20 19.21 4.98
C ASP A 16 -17.94 19.69 6.24
N ASN A 17 -18.64 18.80 6.98
CA ASN A 17 -19.38 19.17 8.19
C ASN A 17 -19.06 18.29 9.42
N HIS A 18 -17.86 17.72 9.50
CA HIS A 18 -17.35 17.09 10.71
C HIS A 18 -16.30 17.97 11.39
N ASP A 19 -16.73 19.13 11.83
CA ASP A 19 -16.15 19.81 12.96
C ASP A 19 -16.54 19.02 14.22
N GLY A 20 -15.61 18.24 14.72
CA GLY A 20 -15.72 17.62 16.02
C GLY A 20 -15.97 16.11 16.00
N VAL A 21 -14.93 15.39 16.40
CA VAL A 21 -15.03 14.09 17.08
C VAL A 21 -15.15 12.86 16.19
N VAL A 22 -14.18 12.62 15.34
CA VAL A 22 -13.86 11.25 14.91
C VAL A 22 -12.64 10.69 15.68
N THR A 23 -12.24 11.30 16.76
CA THR A 23 -11.07 10.91 17.57
C THR A 23 -11.23 9.60 18.34
N HIS A 24 -12.42 9.00 18.39
CA HIS A 24 -12.66 7.72 19.09
C HIS A 24 -12.73 6.47 18.20
N LEU A 25 -12.73 6.63 16.89
CA LEU A 25 -12.82 5.48 15.96
C LEU A 25 -11.45 4.92 15.55
N GLU A 26 -10.39 5.67 15.74
CA GLU A 26 -9.04 5.27 15.36
C GLU A 26 -8.15 5.18 16.60
N PRO A 27 -7.91 3.97 17.13
CA PRO A 27 -7.09 3.80 18.33
C PRO A 27 -5.65 4.26 18.08
N ASP A 28 -5.01 4.77 19.13
CA ASP A 28 -3.59 5.09 19.12
C ASP A 28 -2.76 3.91 18.62
N ILE A 29 -1.59 4.19 18.06
CA ILE A 29 -0.67 3.14 17.64
C ILE A 29 -0.13 2.45 18.89
N LEU A 30 -0.22 1.12 18.90
CA LEU A 30 0.21 0.29 20.03
C LEU A 30 1.67 -0.16 19.85
N GLU A 31 2.36 -0.33 20.95
CA GLU A 31 3.74 -0.85 20.96
C GLU A 31 3.85 -2.24 20.31
N CYS A 32 2.84 -3.09 20.51
CA CYS A 32 2.79 -4.42 19.89
C CYS A 32 2.67 -4.36 18.35
N GLU A 33 2.01 -3.34 17.79
CA GLU A 33 1.97 -3.14 16.33
C GLU A 33 3.34 -2.74 15.79
N VAL A 34 4.06 -1.88 16.50
CA VAL A 34 5.43 -1.47 16.14
C VAL A 34 6.36 -2.68 16.19
N LYS A 35 6.30 -3.49 17.23
CA LYS A 35 7.09 -4.71 17.38
C LYS A 35 6.79 -5.69 16.24
N TRP A 36 5.53 -5.98 15.98
CA TRP A 36 5.11 -6.83 14.86
C TRP A 36 5.59 -6.30 13.50
N ALA A 37 5.45 -5.00 13.27
CA ALA A 37 5.88 -4.40 12.02
C ALA A 37 7.41 -4.50 11.86
N LEU A 38 8.16 -4.27 12.93
CA LEU A 38 9.63 -4.38 12.92
C LEU A 38 10.09 -5.82 12.64
N GLU A 39 9.52 -6.81 13.29
CA GLU A 39 9.82 -8.23 13.08
C GLU A 39 9.50 -8.70 11.64
N SER A 40 8.56 -8.03 11.00
CA SER A 40 8.12 -8.35 9.65
C SER A 40 8.92 -7.68 8.53
N ILE A 41 9.88 -6.79 8.84
CA ILE A 41 10.76 -6.19 7.84
C ILE A 41 11.90 -7.18 7.54
N THR A 42 12.13 -7.43 6.25
CA THR A 42 13.21 -8.30 5.79
C THR A 42 14.57 -7.69 6.06
N THR A 43 15.49 -8.51 6.58
CA THR A 43 16.91 -8.18 6.74
C THR A 43 17.65 -8.14 5.41
N ASN A 44 18.88 -7.62 5.43
CA ASN A 44 19.73 -7.48 4.24
C ASN A 44 19.09 -6.62 3.14
N ALA A 45 18.19 -5.71 3.51
CA ALA A 45 17.59 -4.76 2.59
C ALA A 45 18.36 -3.43 2.61
N ALA A 46 18.50 -2.82 1.44
CA ALA A 46 19.16 -1.52 1.33
C ALA A 46 18.45 -0.47 2.20
N SER A 47 19.22 0.33 2.93
CA SER A 47 18.73 1.45 3.72
C SER A 47 18.15 2.56 2.83
N GLY A 48 17.26 3.37 3.40
CA GLY A 48 16.78 4.58 2.76
C GLY A 48 17.79 5.71 2.76
N GLY A 49 17.35 6.93 2.50
CA GLY A 49 18.18 8.13 2.48
C GLY A 49 18.79 8.51 3.83
N ASP A 50 18.28 7.94 4.93
CA ASP A 50 18.81 8.08 6.29
C ASP A 50 20.05 7.20 6.57
N GLY A 51 20.34 6.24 5.68
CA GLY A 51 21.45 5.32 5.84
C GLY A 51 21.33 4.32 6.98
N ILE A 52 20.17 4.24 7.66
CA ILE A 52 19.94 3.37 8.82
C ILE A 52 19.55 1.97 8.34
N PRO A 53 20.41 0.95 8.57
CA PRO A 53 20.07 -0.43 8.21
C PRO A 53 19.04 -1.00 9.19
N VAL A 54 18.20 -1.91 8.72
CA VAL A 54 17.18 -2.56 9.57
C VAL A 54 17.77 -3.37 10.70
N GLU A 55 18.96 -3.91 10.52
CA GLU A 55 19.72 -4.69 11.52
C GLU A 55 20.01 -3.88 12.79
N LEU A 56 20.17 -2.55 12.66
CA LEU A 56 20.35 -1.69 13.84
C LEU A 56 19.15 -1.74 14.77
N PHE A 57 17.95 -1.71 14.22
CA PHE A 57 16.72 -1.82 15.03
C PHE A 57 16.58 -3.19 15.69
N GLN A 58 17.08 -4.25 15.04
CA GLN A 58 17.07 -5.60 15.60
C GLN A 58 18.07 -5.77 16.73
N ILE A 59 19.23 -5.08 16.66
CA ILE A 59 20.22 -5.07 17.73
C ILE A 59 19.69 -4.34 18.97
N LEU A 60 19.03 -3.20 18.76
CA LEU A 60 18.50 -2.36 19.83
C LEU A 60 17.21 -2.92 20.47
N LYS A 61 16.53 -3.87 19.81
CA LYS A 61 15.34 -4.59 20.29
C LYS A 61 14.29 -3.66 20.92
N ASP A 62 14.02 -3.83 22.22
CA ASP A 62 12.96 -3.12 22.93
C ASP A 62 13.20 -1.60 22.99
N ASP A 63 14.42 -1.14 23.01
CA ASP A 63 14.74 0.30 22.97
C ASP A 63 14.39 0.91 21.60
N ALA A 64 14.68 0.20 20.52
CA ALA A 64 14.24 0.61 19.19
C ALA A 64 12.71 0.67 19.10
N VAL A 65 12.02 -0.32 19.64
CA VAL A 65 10.55 -0.35 19.66
C VAL A 65 9.97 0.85 20.39
N LYS A 66 10.49 1.21 21.56
CA LYS A 66 10.02 2.38 22.32
C LYS A 66 10.20 3.70 21.56
N VAL A 67 11.38 3.89 20.96
CA VAL A 67 11.68 5.11 20.19
C VAL A 67 10.77 5.18 18.96
N LEU A 68 10.69 4.10 18.19
CA LEU A 68 9.83 4.03 16.99
C LEU A 68 8.36 4.21 17.35
N HIS A 69 7.90 3.63 18.45
CA HIS A 69 6.53 3.81 18.94
C HIS A 69 6.22 5.28 19.27
N SER A 70 7.12 5.96 19.99
CA SER A 70 6.98 7.39 20.27
C SER A 70 6.87 8.23 19.00
N ILE A 71 7.73 7.96 18.00
CA ILE A 71 7.69 8.66 16.71
C ILE A 71 6.39 8.35 15.97
N CYS A 72 6.00 7.09 15.89
CA CYS A 72 4.75 6.69 15.21
C CYS A 72 3.51 7.31 15.87
N GLN A 73 3.46 7.36 17.20
CA GLN A 73 2.38 8.04 17.93
C GLN A 73 2.36 9.54 17.63
N GLN A 74 3.51 10.20 17.59
CA GLN A 74 3.59 11.61 17.26
C GLN A 74 3.09 11.84 15.84
N VAL A 75 3.52 11.04 14.85
CA VAL A 75 3.04 11.13 13.46
C VAL A 75 1.53 10.92 13.40
N TRP A 76 1.01 9.94 14.16
CA TRP A 76 -0.43 9.64 14.20
C TRP A 76 -1.25 10.80 14.74
N LYS A 77 -0.83 11.40 15.85
CA LYS A 77 -1.53 12.51 16.51
C LYS A 77 -1.43 13.82 15.74
N THR A 78 -0.26 14.12 15.17
CA THR A 78 -0.01 15.39 14.48
C THR A 78 -0.31 15.33 12.99
N GLN A 79 -0.43 14.13 12.42
CA GLN A 79 -0.53 13.86 10.98
C GLN A 79 0.64 14.47 10.17
N GLN A 80 1.74 14.76 10.86
CA GLN A 80 2.94 15.33 10.25
C GLN A 80 4.05 14.28 10.19
N TRP A 81 4.44 13.94 8.96
CA TRP A 81 5.54 13.03 8.72
C TRP A 81 6.88 13.75 8.83
N PRO A 82 7.91 13.12 9.44
CA PRO A 82 9.28 13.63 9.42
C PRO A 82 9.74 13.89 7.99
N GLN A 83 10.52 14.96 7.78
CA GLN A 83 10.96 15.33 6.42
C GLN A 83 11.79 14.24 5.76
N ASP A 84 12.61 13.54 6.52
CA ASP A 84 13.44 12.44 6.00
C ASP A 84 12.61 11.24 5.57
N TRP A 85 11.42 11.04 6.17
CA TRP A 85 10.51 9.97 5.76
C TRP A 85 9.76 10.28 4.46
N LYS A 86 9.70 11.54 4.06
CA LYS A 86 9.10 11.99 2.79
C LYS A 86 10.07 11.89 1.61
N ARG A 87 11.34 11.59 1.87
CA ARG A 87 12.38 11.49 0.85
C ARG A 87 12.63 10.04 0.50
N SER A 88 12.81 9.79 -0.80
CA SER A 88 13.24 8.50 -1.31
C SER A 88 14.50 8.64 -2.13
N VAL A 89 15.38 7.66 -2.05
CA VAL A 89 16.53 7.53 -2.92
C VAL A 89 16.16 6.58 -4.05
N PHE A 90 16.35 7.00 -5.30
CA PHE A 90 16.05 6.16 -6.45
C PHE A 90 17.28 5.40 -6.91
N ILE A 91 17.15 4.09 -7.01
CA ILE A 91 18.16 3.22 -7.63
C ILE A 91 17.69 2.85 -9.03
N LEU A 92 18.60 3.01 -10.00
CA LEU A 92 18.36 2.66 -11.39
C LEU A 92 18.84 1.23 -11.64
N ILE A 93 17.93 0.35 -12.03
CA ILE A 93 18.23 -1.03 -12.40
C ILE A 93 18.08 -1.16 -13.92
N PRO A 94 19.15 -1.57 -14.63
CA PRO A 94 19.07 -1.71 -16.08
C PRO A 94 18.15 -2.87 -16.48
N LYS A 95 17.27 -2.62 -17.45
CA LYS A 95 16.52 -3.65 -18.17
C LYS A 95 17.46 -4.34 -19.19
N LYS A 96 16.98 -5.44 -19.76
CA LYS A 96 17.64 -6.04 -20.93
C LYS A 96 17.52 -5.05 -22.11
N GLY A 97 18.64 -4.61 -22.68
CA GLY A 97 18.67 -3.70 -23.81
C GLY A 97 19.85 -2.74 -23.79
N ASN A 98 19.75 -1.64 -24.54
CA ASN A 98 20.80 -0.64 -24.63
C ASN A 98 20.86 0.19 -23.33
N ALA A 99 21.96 0.07 -22.59
CA ALA A 99 22.18 0.82 -21.35
C ALA A 99 22.35 2.35 -21.53
N LYS A 100 22.45 2.84 -22.77
CA LYS A 100 22.54 4.28 -23.05
C LYS A 100 21.17 4.98 -23.10
N GLU A 101 20.09 4.22 -23.11
CA GLU A 101 18.73 4.77 -23.18
C GLU A 101 18.10 4.82 -21.77
N CYS A 102 17.63 5.99 -21.35
CA CYS A 102 16.97 6.17 -20.05
C CYS A 102 15.72 5.31 -19.90
N SER A 103 15.01 5.00 -20.98
CA SER A 103 13.83 4.11 -21.03
C SER A 103 14.15 2.66 -20.62
N ASN A 104 15.42 2.27 -20.70
CA ASN A 104 15.89 0.93 -20.37
C ASN A 104 16.26 0.73 -18.88
N TYR A 105 15.80 1.62 -18.01
CA TYR A 105 15.98 1.48 -16.58
C TYR A 105 14.65 1.35 -15.84
N HIS A 106 14.65 0.53 -14.81
CA HIS A 106 13.64 0.54 -13.76
C HIS A 106 14.14 1.38 -12.58
N THR A 107 13.31 2.24 -12.06
CA THR A 107 13.61 2.97 -10.83
C THR A 107 13.00 2.26 -9.64
N ILE A 108 13.81 1.99 -8.62
CA ILE A 108 13.34 1.47 -7.33
C ILE A 108 13.51 2.57 -6.30
N PRO A 109 12.42 3.08 -5.68
CA PRO A 109 12.53 4.02 -4.59
C PRO A 109 12.89 3.31 -3.29
N LEU A 110 13.94 3.76 -2.63
CA LEU A 110 14.30 3.35 -1.28
C LEU A 110 13.83 4.42 -0.29
N ILE A 111 12.98 4.03 0.63
CA ILE A 111 12.52 4.84 1.76
C ILE A 111 13.13 4.31 3.06
N SER A 112 13.16 5.15 4.11
CA SER A 112 13.68 4.76 5.42
C SER A 112 12.93 3.54 5.99
N HIS A 113 13.64 2.70 6.75
CA HIS A 113 13.01 1.54 7.38
C HIS A 113 11.98 1.94 8.44
N ALA A 114 12.19 3.04 9.13
CA ALA A 114 11.22 3.59 10.08
C ALA A 114 9.93 4.05 9.36
N SER A 115 10.05 4.67 8.17
CA SER A 115 8.89 5.00 7.34
C SER A 115 8.15 3.75 6.87
N LYS A 116 8.87 2.71 6.41
CA LYS A 116 8.27 1.41 6.03
C LYS A 116 7.49 0.76 7.16
N LEU A 117 8.02 0.86 8.39
CA LEU A 117 7.35 0.35 9.58
C LEU A 117 5.99 1.01 9.79
N MET A 118 5.94 2.35 9.76
CA MET A 118 4.69 3.09 9.90
C MET A 118 3.69 2.73 8.79
N LEU A 119 4.15 2.69 7.53
CA LEU A 119 3.31 2.31 6.39
C LEU A 119 2.75 0.89 6.54
N LYS A 120 3.51 -0.03 7.14
CA LYS A 120 3.08 -1.40 7.37
C LYS A 120 1.99 -1.51 8.43
N ILE A 121 2.08 -0.70 9.51
CA ILE A 121 1.02 -0.59 10.50
C ILE A 121 -0.26 -0.05 9.84
N LEU A 122 -0.15 1.03 9.07
CA LEU A 122 -1.29 1.61 8.35
C LEU A 122 -1.90 0.61 7.37
N GLN A 123 -1.07 -0.10 6.62
CA GLN A 123 -1.52 -1.15 5.69
C GLN A 123 -2.30 -2.24 6.43
N ALA A 124 -1.81 -2.71 7.58
CA ALA A 124 -2.48 -3.75 8.34
C ALA A 124 -3.86 -3.29 8.86
N ARG A 125 -3.95 -2.07 9.36
CA ARG A 125 -5.20 -1.47 9.80
C ARG A 125 -6.18 -1.29 8.64
N LEU A 126 -5.72 -0.69 7.53
CA LEU A 126 -6.54 -0.46 6.34
C LEU A 126 -7.03 -1.77 5.72
N HIS A 127 -6.21 -2.82 5.74
CA HIS A 127 -6.56 -4.11 5.14
C HIS A 127 -7.80 -4.75 5.79
N GLN A 128 -8.03 -4.51 7.08
CA GLN A 128 -9.24 -4.98 7.77
C GLN A 128 -10.52 -4.33 7.24
N TYR A 129 -10.45 -3.04 6.87
CA TYR A 129 -11.57 -2.33 6.27
C TYR A 129 -11.75 -2.72 4.80
N ILE A 130 -10.68 -2.74 4.04
CA ILE A 130 -10.71 -3.09 2.62
C ILE A 130 -11.33 -4.48 2.39
N ASN A 131 -10.97 -5.47 3.20
CA ASN A 131 -11.51 -6.82 3.06
C ASN A 131 -13.02 -6.92 3.31
N ARG A 132 -13.62 -5.95 4.03
CA ARG A 132 -15.07 -5.90 4.25
C ARG A 132 -15.80 -5.15 3.13
N GLU A 133 -15.17 -4.12 2.59
CA GLU A 133 -15.81 -3.21 1.62
C GLU A 133 -15.57 -3.62 0.16
N LEU A 134 -14.51 -4.40 -0.11
CA LEU A 134 -14.23 -4.87 -1.47
C LEU A 134 -15.23 -5.96 -1.86
N PRO A 135 -15.94 -5.76 -2.98
CA PRO A 135 -16.81 -6.80 -3.51
C PRO A 135 -15.99 -8.02 -3.96
N ASP A 136 -16.57 -9.22 -3.83
CA ASP A 136 -15.93 -10.48 -4.21
C ASP A 136 -15.48 -10.54 -5.67
N VAL A 137 -16.05 -9.71 -6.53
CA VAL A 137 -15.69 -9.62 -7.94
C VAL A 137 -14.39 -8.85 -8.20
N GLN A 138 -13.85 -8.14 -7.20
CA GLN A 138 -12.59 -7.38 -7.35
C GLN A 138 -11.39 -8.32 -7.31
N PRO A 139 -10.70 -8.55 -8.44
CA PRO A 139 -9.57 -9.47 -8.48
C PRO A 139 -8.24 -8.81 -8.09
N GLY A 140 -8.09 -7.52 -8.35
CA GLY A 140 -6.84 -6.81 -8.15
C GLY A 140 -6.52 -6.63 -6.67
N PHE A 141 -5.28 -6.97 -6.28
CA PHE A 141 -4.75 -6.83 -4.91
C PHE A 141 -5.52 -7.61 -3.82
N SER A 142 -6.43 -8.51 -4.21
CA SER A 142 -7.17 -9.38 -3.29
C SER A 142 -6.39 -10.62 -2.96
N LYS A 143 -6.45 -11.05 -1.69
CA LYS A 143 -5.76 -12.26 -1.21
C LYS A 143 -6.30 -13.50 -1.92
N ALA A 144 -5.42 -14.40 -2.29
CA ALA A 144 -5.74 -15.64 -3.02
C ALA A 144 -6.32 -15.47 -4.43
N ARG A 145 -6.28 -14.28 -5.02
CA ARG A 145 -6.64 -14.03 -6.42
C ARG A 145 -5.37 -13.85 -7.25
N VAL A 146 -5.18 -14.70 -8.26
CA VAL A 146 -4.00 -14.64 -9.14
C VAL A 146 -4.38 -14.20 -10.55
N THR A 147 -3.45 -13.56 -11.23
CA THR A 147 -3.62 -13.08 -12.62
C THR A 147 -4.08 -14.21 -13.56
N ARG A 148 -3.59 -15.44 -13.33
CA ARG A 148 -3.97 -16.61 -14.13
C ARG A 148 -5.47 -16.91 -14.08
N ASP A 149 -6.11 -16.75 -12.91
CA ASP A 149 -7.55 -16.98 -12.77
C ASP A 149 -8.36 -15.93 -13.55
N GLN A 150 -7.86 -14.68 -13.57
CA GLN A 150 -8.51 -13.62 -14.33
C GLN A 150 -8.37 -13.82 -15.85
N ILE A 151 -7.24 -14.31 -16.31
CA ILE A 151 -7.04 -14.69 -17.72
C ILE A 151 -8.02 -15.81 -18.08
N ALA A 152 -8.16 -16.84 -17.23
CA ALA A 152 -9.11 -17.94 -17.45
C ALA A 152 -10.56 -17.43 -17.51
N ASN A 153 -10.95 -16.50 -16.64
CA ASN A 153 -12.28 -15.89 -16.67
C ASN A 153 -12.53 -15.11 -17.98
N ILE A 154 -11.55 -14.36 -18.46
CA ILE A 154 -11.66 -13.63 -19.74
C ILE A 154 -11.81 -14.60 -20.90
N HIS A 155 -11.02 -15.69 -20.92
CA HIS A 155 -11.15 -16.73 -21.93
C HIS A 155 -12.55 -17.36 -21.91
N TRP A 156 -13.04 -17.76 -20.72
CA TRP A 156 -14.35 -18.35 -20.56
C TRP A 156 -15.48 -17.41 -21.05
N ILE A 157 -15.44 -16.12 -20.68
CA ILE A 157 -16.40 -15.11 -21.14
C ILE A 157 -16.37 -14.99 -22.68
N SER A 158 -15.17 -14.98 -23.27
CA SER A 158 -14.99 -14.88 -24.72
C SER A 158 -15.55 -16.10 -25.47
N GLU A 159 -15.33 -17.31 -24.93
CA GLU A 159 -15.89 -18.54 -25.48
C GLU A 159 -17.42 -18.55 -25.41
N LYS A 160 -17.98 -18.18 -24.24
CA LYS A 160 -19.43 -18.09 -24.07
C LYS A 160 -20.07 -17.05 -24.98
N ALA A 161 -19.42 -15.92 -25.19
CA ALA A 161 -19.93 -14.93 -26.14
C ALA A 161 -19.96 -15.44 -27.59
N ARG A 162 -18.95 -16.21 -28.00
CA ARG A 162 -18.92 -16.86 -29.32
C ARG A 162 -20.03 -17.89 -29.45
N GLU A 163 -20.22 -18.72 -28.42
CA GLU A 163 -21.28 -19.75 -28.39
C GLU A 163 -22.69 -19.12 -28.57
N PHE A 164 -22.93 -18.00 -27.91
CA PHE A 164 -24.21 -17.28 -27.99
C PHE A 164 -24.27 -16.20 -29.07
N GLN A 165 -23.28 -16.11 -29.96
CA GLN A 165 -23.16 -15.12 -31.05
C GLN A 165 -23.33 -13.65 -30.56
N LYS A 166 -22.94 -13.36 -29.30
CA LYS A 166 -23.00 -12.01 -28.73
C LYS A 166 -21.68 -11.27 -28.97
N LYS A 167 -21.78 -9.99 -29.32
CA LYS A 167 -20.61 -9.10 -29.39
C LYS A 167 -20.16 -8.76 -27.96
N ASN A 168 -18.91 -9.10 -27.62
CA ASN A 168 -18.27 -8.67 -26.39
C ASN A 168 -17.33 -7.51 -26.66
N ASN A 169 -17.53 -6.43 -25.92
CA ASN A 169 -16.56 -5.34 -25.85
C ASN A 169 -15.77 -5.50 -24.55
N LEU A 170 -14.57 -6.04 -24.61
CA LEU A 170 -13.65 -6.13 -23.47
C LEU A 170 -12.72 -4.92 -23.51
N LEU A 171 -12.79 -4.08 -22.47
CA LEU A 171 -11.86 -2.99 -22.25
C LEU A 171 -10.80 -3.46 -21.25
N LEU A 172 -9.56 -3.65 -21.72
CA LEU A 172 -8.41 -3.94 -20.88
C LEU A 172 -7.64 -2.65 -20.64
N LEU A 173 -7.57 -2.20 -19.39
CA LEU A 173 -6.77 -1.06 -18.97
C LEU A 173 -5.47 -1.59 -18.34
N TYR A 174 -4.31 -1.10 -18.85
CA TYR A 174 -2.97 -1.40 -18.31
C TYR A 174 -2.54 -0.32 -17.32
#